data_832921482ea39531f122bcbb4b3c4ed2
#
_entry.id   832921482ea39531f122bcbb4b3c4ed2
#
_cell.length_a   1.000
_cell.length_b   1.000
_cell.length_c   1.000
_cell.angle_alpha   90.00
_cell.angle_beta   90.00
_cell.angle_gamma   90.00
#
_symmetry.space_group_name_H-M   'P 1'
#
loop_
_entity.id
_entity.type
_entity.pdbx_description
1 polymer ?
#
loop_
_entity_poly.entity_id
_entity_poly.type
_entity_poly.pdbx_seq_one_letter_code
_entity_poly.pdbx_strand_id
1 'polypeptide(L)'
;MQQQDERSTNSFLYNLVMDTYSFGFSGSGFADMPISQKVFLAQYDTIKKIAKEEGACVIIGRCADCALQDFSNVINLFFHAGEEFRIARAANYPDVPAEDKANPDKLRDFILRKDKQRQSYYNYYSMKKWGRADTYDLSIDTSLFGIDGTVNLLTQVIEDFENR
;
A
#
# COMPACT_ATOMS: atom_id res chain seq x y z
N MET A 1 -0.12 18.29 -1.54
CA MET A 1 -0.40 16.98 -2.18
C MET A 1 0.42 16.78 -3.46
N GLN A 2 0.94 17.83 -4.10
CA GLN A 2 1.76 17.77 -5.33
C GLN A 2 3.24 17.37 -5.12
N GLN A 3 3.81 17.60 -3.94
CA GLN A 3 5.26 17.39 -3.72
C GLN A 3 5.71 15.92 -3.59
N GLN A 4 4.80 14.95 -3.40
CA GLN A 4 5.17 13.53 -3.33
C GLN A 4 5.18 12.83 -4.70
N ASP A 5 4.42 13.34 -5.65
CA ASP A 5 4.38 12.78 -7.01
C ASP A 5 5.60 13.23 -7.86
N GLU A 6 6.19 14.39 -7.55
CA GLU A 6 7.39 14.87 -8.27
C GLU A 6 8.67 14.06 -7.98
N ARG A 7 8.73 13.34 -6.84
CA ARG A 7 9.86 12.42 -6.55
C ARG A 7 9.79 11.11 -7.32
N SER A 8 8.65 10.79 -7.90
CA SER A 8 8.46 9.53 -8.66
C SER A 8 8.96 9.60 -10.10
N THR A 9 9.30 10.78 -10.61
CA THR A 9 9.76 10.96 -12.00
C THR A 9 11.11 10.32 -12.32
N ASN A 10 11.89 9.98 -11.29
CA ASN A 10 13.18 9.28 -11.42
C ASN A 10 13.12 7.83 -10.90
N SER A 11 11.94 7.29 -10.61
CA SER A 11 11.78 5.93 -10.14
C SER A 11 11.82 4.95 -11.31
N PHE A 12 12.48 3.81 -11.11
CA PHE A 12 12.44 2.66 -12.02
C PHE A 12 11.00 2.28 -12.42
N LEU A 13 10.07 2.37 -11.46
CA LEU A 13 8.64 2.13 -11.69
C LEU A 13 8.00 3.14 -12.65
N TYR A 14 8.37 4.42 -12.57
CA TYR A 14 7.88 5.44 -13.49
C TYR A 14 8.33 5.17 -14.94
N ASN A 15 9.59 4.81 -15.13
CA ASN A 15 10.13 4.48 -16.45
C ASN A 15 9.51 3.19 -17.01
N LEU A 16 9.35 2.15 -16.17
CA LEU A 16 8.69 0.90 -16.56
C LEU A 16 7.23 1.13 -16.97
N VAL A 17 6.56 2.01 -16.27
CA VAL A 17 5.18 2.42 -16.51
C VAL A 17 5.08 3.18 -17.84
N MET A 18 5.95 4.14 -18.06
CA MET A 18 5.96 4.92 -19.32
C MET A 18 6.29 4.04 -20.53
N ASP A 19 7.18 3.06 -20.39
CA ASP A 19 7.48 2.10 -21.44
C ASP A 19 6.27 1.20 -21.76
N THR A 20 5.53 0.76 -20.76
CA THR A 20 4.32 -0.07 -20.95
C THR A 20 3.21 0.71 -21.65
N TYR A 21 3.05 2.00 -21.35
CA TYR A 21 2.04 2.86 -21.98
C TYR A 21 2.43 3.34 -23.37
N SER A 22 3.71 3.48 -23.67
CA SER A 22 4.19 3.86 -25.01
C SER A 22 3.90 2.77 -26.04
N PHE A 23 3.69 1.53 -25.63
CA PHE A 23 3.54 0.37 -26.52
C PHE A 23 2.10 -0.07 -26.80
N GLY A 24 1.05 0.41 -26.10
CA GLY A 24 -0.25 -0.24 -26.24
C GLY A 24 -1.55 0.56 -26.08
N PHE A 25 -1.52 1.81 -25.63
CA PHE A 25 -2.75 2.58 -25.40
C PHE A 25 -2.83 3.84 -26.27
N SER A 26 -3.15 3.66 -27.53
CA SER A 26 -3.35 4.73 -28.51
C SER A 26 -4.83 5.10 -28.65
N GLY A 27 -5.43 5.63 -27.56
CA GLY A 27 -6.80 6.14 -27.58
C GLY A 27 -6.85 7.60 -27.11
N SER A 28 -7.62 8.45 -27.80
CA SER A 28 -7.75 9.88 -27.52
C SER A 28 -8.18 10.23 -26.08
N GLY A 29 -8.81 9.30 -25.35
CA GLY A 29 -9.24 9.50 -23.96
C GLY A 29 -8.12 9.42 -22.91
N PHE A 30 -6.98 8.80 -23.23
CA PHE A 30 -5.86 8.71 -22.29
C PHE A 30 -5.07 10.03 -22.23
N ALA A 31 -4.98 10.77 -23.32
CA ALA A 31 -4.25 12.04 -23.36
C ALA A 31 -4.81 13.06 -22.35
N ASP A 32 -6.14 13.11 -22.22
CA ASP A 32 -6.85 14.08 -21.36
C ASP A 32 -6.99 13.62 -19.89
N MET A 33 -6.54 12.40 -19.55
CA MET A 33 -6.66 11.86 -18.21
C MET A 33 -5.67 12.54 -17.25
N PRO A 34 -6.08 12.89 -16.00
CA PRO A 34 -5.19 13.42 -14.98
C PRO A 34 -4.00 12.49 -14.71
N ILE A 35 -2.82 13.07 -14.46
CA ILE A 35 -1.59 12.32 -14.20
C ILE A 35 -1.76 11.31 -13.04
N SER A 36 -2.48 11.69 -11.99
CA SER A 36 -2.76 10.79 -10.86
C SER A 36 -3.51 9.52 -11.24
N GLN A 37 -4.44 9.62 -12.19
CA GLN A 37 -5.18 8.48 -12.71
C GLN A 37 -4.30 7.61 -13.62
N LYS A 38 -3.46 8.24 -14.46
CA LYS A 38 -2.48 7.52 -15.28
C LYS A 38 -1.53 6.70 -14.41
N VAL A 39 -1.00 7.30 -13.34
CA VAL A 39 -0.12 6.61 -12.38
C VAL A 39 -0.85 5.47 -11.68
N PHE A 40 -2.10 5.66 -11.28
CA PHE A 40 -2.88 4.59 -10.67
C PHE A 40 -3.07 3.39 -11.62
N LEU A 41 -3.51 3.63 -12.86
CA LEU A 41 -3.71 2.57 -13.85
C LEU A 41 -2.42 1.80 -14.12
N ALA A 42 -1.33 2.50 -14.24
CA ALA A 42 -0.03 1.92 -14.46
C ALA A 42 0.46 1.05 -13.29
N GLN A 43 0.24 1.50 -12.05
CA GLN A 43 0.50 0.70 -10.87
C GLN A 43 -0.39 -0.55 -10.83
N TYR A 44 -1.65 -0.40 -11.17
CA TYR A 44 -2.62 -1.48 -11.25
C TYR A 44 -2.19 -2.59 -12.22
N ASP A 45 -1.79 -2.22 -13.44
CA ASP A 45 -1.32 -3.15 -14.46
C ASP A 45 0.02 -3.81 -14.06
N THR A 46 0.92 -3.02 -13.46
CA THR A 46 2.21 -3.53 -12.96
C THR A 46 2.00 -4.57 -11.86
N ILE A 47 1.07 -4.34 -10.93
CA ILE A 47 0.74 -5.29 -9.87
C ILE A 47 0.22 -6.60 -10.47
N LYS A 48 -0.69 -6.53 -11.45
CA LYS A 48 -1.20 -7.73 -12.14
C LYS A 48 -0.09 -8.49 -12.87
N LYS A 49 0.82 -7.77 -13.50
CA LYS A 49 1.97 -8.37 -14.19
C LYS A 49 2.89 -9.09 -13.21
N ILE A 50 3.29 -8.43 -12.11
CA ILE A 50 4.13 -9.03 -11.07
C ILE A 50 3.47 -10.31 -10.52
N ALA A 51 2.19 -10.25 -10.16
CA ALA A 51 1.48 -11.42 -9.62
C ALA A 51 1.40 -12.61 -10.59
N LYS A 52 1.43 -12.35 -11.90
CA LYS A 52 1.43 -13.39 -12.93
C LYS A 52 2.81 -13.98 -13.19
N GLU A 53 3.86 -13.17 -13.15
CA GLU A 53 5.19 -13.51 -13.63
C GLU A 53 6.12 -14.00 -12.51
N GLU A 54 5.99 -13.43 -11.28
CA GLU A 54 6.94 -13.67 -10.19
C GLU A 54 6.52 -14.84 -9.26
N GLY A 55 5.33 -15.41 -9.42
CA GLY A 55 4.83 -16.46 -8.54
C GLY A 55 4.48 -15.93 -7.15
N ALA A 56 5.22 -16.31 -6.10
CA ALA A 56 4.98 -15.82 -4.74
C ALA A 56 5.57 -14.41 -4.56
N CYS A 57 4.73 -13.44 -4.17
CA CYS A 57 5.16 -12.07 -3.92
C CYS A 57 4.37 -11.40 -2.79
N VAL A 58 4.97 -10.36 -2.18
CA VAL A 58 4.32 -9.52 -1.17
C VAL A 58 4.18 -8.11 -1.74
N ILE A 59 2.96 -7.61 -1.81
CA ILE A 59 2.65 -6.29 -2.36
C ILE A 59 2.09 -5.39 -1.26
N ILE A 60 2.65 -4.20 -1.09
CA ILE A 60 2.29 -3.28 -0.01
C ILE A 60 1.51 -2.09 -0.55
N GLY A 61 0.23 -2.01 -0.19
CA GLY A 61 -0.66 -0.89 -0.50
C GLY A 61 -1.04 -0.81 -1.99
N ARG A 62 -1.23 0.42 -2.49
CA ARG A 62 -1.55 0.74 -3.89
C ARG A 62 -2.84 0.10 -4.42
N CYS A 63 -3.81 -0.21 -3.55
CA CYS A 63 -5.04 -0.92 -3.91
C CYS A 63 -4.76 -2.27 -4.59
N ALA A 64 -3.72 -2.99 -4.16
CA ALA A 64 -3.34 -4.27 -4.72
C ALA A 64 -4.47 -5.30 -4.61
N ASP A 65 -5.25 -5.26 -3.53
CA ASP A 65 -6.44 -6.09 -3.33
C ASP A 65 -7.50 -5.89 -4.42
N CYS A 66 -7.59 -4.69 -5.01
CA CYS A 66 -8.47 -4.43 -6.13
C CYS A 66 -7.87 -4.91 -7.45
N ALA A 67 -6.56 -4.73 -7.62
CA ALA A 67 -5.87 -5.20 -8.82
C ALA A 67 -5.88 -6.72 -8.94
N LEU A 68 -5.86 -7.42 -7.81
CA LEU A 68 -5.76 -8.88 -7.73
C LEU A 68 -7.07 -9.57 -7.36
N GLN A 69 -8.21 -8.88 -7.42
CA GLN A 69 -9.52 -9.43 -7.04
C GLN A 69 -9.94 -10.69 -7.83
N ASP A 70 -9.41 -10.86 -9.03
CA ASP A 70 -9.69 -12.00 -9.90
C ASP A 70 -8.70 -13.18 -9.68
N PHE A 71 -7.75 -13.04 -8.75
CA PHE A 71 -6.77 -14.06 -8.41
C PHE A 71 -7.22 -14.85 -7.19
N SER A 72 -7.27 -16.17 -7.29
CA SER A 72 -7.73 -17.05 -6.20
C SER A 72 -6.69 -17.31 -5.09
N ASN A 73 -5.41 -17.03 -5.38
CA ASN A 73 -4.28 -17.30 -4.49
C ASN A 73 -3.74 -16.02 -3.83
N VAL A 74 -4.63 -15.15 -3.38
CA VAL A 74 -4.28 -13.87 -2.73
C VAL A 74 -4.85 -13.84 -1.33
N ILE A 75 -4.05 -13.37 -0.36
CA ILE A 75 -4.49 -13.06 1.00
C ILE A 75 -4.32 -11.55 1.21
N ASN A 76 -5.42 -10.89 1.53
CA ASN A 76 -5.45 -9.45 1.81
C ASN A 76 -5.34 -9.20 3.30
N LEU A 77 -4.25 -8.57 3.73
CA LEU A 77 -3.93 -8.34 5.13
C LEU A 77 -4.03 -6.86 5.49
N PHE A 78 -4.59 -6.56 6.64
CA PHE A 78 -4.57 -5.23 7.21
C PHE A 78 -3.86 -5.23 8.56
N PHE A 79 -2.82 -4.39 8.69
CA PHE A 79 -2.07 -4.23 9.92
C PHE A 79 -2.46 -2.93 10.60
N HIS A 80 -2.81 -3.01 11.87
CA HIS A 80 -3.02 -1.86 12.73
C HIS A 80 -2.26 -2.03 14.05
N ALA A 81 -2.24 -1.00 14.88
CA ALA A 81 -1.64 -1.04 16.19
C ALA A 81 -2.19 0.11 17.06
N GLY A 82 -2.10 -0.06 18.35
CA GLY A 82 -2.44 0.99 19.31
C GLY A 82 -1.59 2.26 19.11
N GLU A 83 -2.15 3.41 19.45
CA GLU A 83 -1.54 4.72 19.18
C GLU A 83 -0.14 4.85 19.79
N GLU A 84 0.03 4.49 21.06
CA GLU A 84 1.31 4.58 21.76
C GLU A 84 2.41 3.76 21.08
N PHE A 85 2.08 2.53 20.68
CA PHE A 85 3.01 1.66 19.96
C PHE A 85 3.42 2.29 18.62
N ARG A 86 2.49 2.91 17.92
CA ARG A 86 2.72 3.57 16.63
C ARG A 86 3.58 4.84 16.80
N ILE A 87 3.35 5.64 17.84
CA ILE A 87 4.15 6.81 18.17
C ILE A 87 5.60 6.41 18.44
N ALA A 88 5.82 5.39 19.28
CA ALA A 88 7.16 4.89 19.59
C ALA A 88 7.91 4.42 18.33
N ARG A 89 7.22 3.76 17.40
CA ARG A 89 7.81 3.34 16.12
C ARG A 89 8.09 4.52 15.18
N ALA A 90 7.18 5.50 15.12
CA ALA A 90 7.29 6.65 14.24
C ALA A 90 8.54 7.51 14.55
N ALA A 91 8.99 7.55 15.80
CA ALA A 91 10.22 8.23 16.19
C ALA A 91 11.47 7.73 15.41
N ASN A 92 11.44 6.48 14.93
CA ASN A 92 12.53 5.88 14.18
C ASN A 92 12.37 5.98 12.65
N TYR A 93 11.27 6.57 12.15
CA TYR A 93 11.08 6.69 10.71
C TYR A 93 11.98 7.76 10.09
N PRO A 94 12.57 7.48 8.92
CA PRO A 94 13.40 8.46 8.22
C PRO A 94 12.63 9.69 7.75
N ASP A 95 11.34 9.52 7.45
CA ASP A 95 10.45 10.60 6.97
C ASP A 95 10.02 11.59 8.07
N VAL A 96 10.29 11.29 9.34
CA VAL A 96 10.00 12.20 10.45
C VAL A 96 11.16 13.15 10.61
N PRO A 97 10.92 14.50 10.60
CA PRO A 97 11.96 15.49 10.87
C PRO A 97 12.63 15.24 12.22
N ALA A 98 13.95 15.44 12.28
CA ALA A 98 14.73 15.14 13.48
C ALA A 98 14.23 15.91 14.72
N GLU A 99 13.80 17.17 14.52
CA GLU A 99 13.23 18.03 15.56
C GLU A 99 11.88 17.56 16.09
N ASP A 100 11.16 16.73 15.32
CA ASP A 100 9.84 16.24 15.69
C ASP A 100 9.90 14.88 16.40
N LYS A 101 11.02 14.14 16.26
CA LYS A 101 11.17 12.77 16.79
C LYS A 101 11.05 12.64 18.31
N ALA A 102 11.41 13.69 19.04
CA ALA A 102 11.32 13.73 20.50
C ALA A 102 9.96 14.25 21.03
N ASN A 103 9.05 14.66 20.13
CA ASN A 103 7.76 15.24 20.51
C ASN A 103 6.60 14.29 20.17
N PRO A 104 5.96 13.65 21.17
CA PRO A 104 4.87 12.70 20.95
C PRO A 104 3.67 13.29 20.19
N ASP A 105 3.31 14.55 20.42
CA ASP A 105 2.17 15.17 19.75
C ASP A 105 2.46 15.37 18.26
N LYS A 106 3.66 15.78 17.91
CA LYS A 106 4.08 15.90 16.51
C LYS A 106 4.15 14.53 15.81
N LEU A 107 4.60 13.50 16.52
CA LEU A 107 4.57 12.14 16.01
C LEU A 107 3.14 11.64 15.78
N ARG A 108 2.23 11.93 16.72
CA ARG A 108 0.80 11.66 16.58
C ARG A 108 0.22 12.32 15.33
N ASP A 109 0.46 13.60 15.15
CA ASP A 109 0.00 14.37 13.99
C ASP A 109 0.56 13.82 12.68
N PHE A 110 1.82 13.40 12.69
CA PHE A 110 2.45 12.74 11.54
C PHE A 110 1.73 11.44 11.18
N ILE A 111 1.46 10.58 12.16
CA ILE A 111 0.76 9.30 11.97
C ILE A 111 -0.64 9.54 11.41
N LEU A 112 -1.41 10.42 12.04
CA LEU A 112 -2.79 10.73 11.62
C LEU A 112 -2.84 11.28 10.20
N ARG A 113 -1.90 12.16 9.84
CA ARG A 113 -1.79 12.70 8.48
C ARG A 113 -1.47 11.59 7.46
N LYS A 114 -0.54 10.69 7.78
CA LYS A 114 -0.21 9.55 6.91
C LYS A 114 -1.38 8.58 6.74
N ASP A 115 -2.13 8.32 7.80
CA ASP A 115 -3.33 7.46 7.71
C ASP A 115 -4.42 8.11 6.88
N LYS A 116 -4.67 9.40 7.07
CA LYS A 116 -5.64 10.14 6.25
C LYS A 116 -5.27 10.12 4.77
N GLN A 117 -3.98 10.22 4.44
CA GLN A 117 -3.49 10.11 3.06
C GLN A 117 -3.76 8.71 2.48
N ARG A 118 -3.43 7.64 3.23
CA ARG A 118 -3.70 6.25 2.81
C ARG A 118 -5.19 5.99 2.64
N GLN A 119 -5.99 6.40 3.62
CA GLN A 119 -7.44 6.25 3.60
C GLN A 119 -8.06 6.98 2.39
N SER A 120 -7.66 8.23 2.15
CA SER A 120 -8.19 9.02 1.03
C SER A 120 -7.83 8.37 -0.31
N TYR A 121 -6.59 7.91 -0.47
CA TYR A 121 -6.13 7.21 -1.67
C TYR A 121 -6.92 5.91 -1.87
N TYR A 122 -6.97 5.07 -0.86
CA TYR A 122 -7.63 3.77 -0.93
C TYR A 122 -9.13 3.90 -1.21
N ASN A 123 -9.83 4.73 -0.44
CA ASN A 123 -11.28 4.92 -0.60
C ASN A 123 -11.65 5.52 -1.98
N TYR A 124 -10.78 6.35 -2.55
CA TYR A 124 -11.01 6.96 -3.85
C TYR A 124 -10.88 5.93 -4.99
N TYR A 125 -9.82 5.11 -4.96
CA TYR A 125 -9.53 4.19 -6.07
C TYR A 125 -10.17 2.80 -5.93
N SER A 126 -10.44 2.34 -4.69
CA SER A 126 -10.99 1.00 -4.46
C SER A 126 -12.51 0.98 -4.35
N MET A 127 -13.15 2.12 -4.11
CA MET A 127 -14.56 2.23 -3.71
C MET A 127 -14.91 1.44 -2.44
N LYS A 128 -13.92 0.93 -1.73
CA LYS A 128 -14.02 0.26 -0.44
C LYS A 128 -13.66 1.23 0.68
N LYS A 129 -13.73 0.78 1.94
CA LYS A 129 -13.35 1.59 3.10
C LYS A 129 -12.07 1.05 3.73
N TRP A 130 -11.03 1.88 3.74
CA TRP A 130 -9.76 1.55 4.35
C TRP A 130 -9.89 1.24 5.84
N GLY A 131 -9.32 0.11 6.28
CA GLY A 131 -9.33 -0.32 7.68
C GLY A 131 -10.62 -0.97 8.16
N ARG A 132 -11.62 -1.18 7.30
CA ARG A 132 -12.79 -1.98 7.64
C ARG A 132 -12.45 -3.46 7.66
N ALA A 133 -12.79 -4.17 8.74
CA ALA A 133 -12.44 -5.57 8.90
C ALA A 133 -12.97 -6.48 7.78
N ASP A 134 -14.16 -6.17 7.25
CA ASP A 134 -14.80 -6.93 6.16
C ASP A 134 -14.21 -6.63 4.76
N THR A 135 -13.22 -5.75 4.68
CA THR A 135 -12.51 -5.44 3.44
C THR A 135 -11.29 -6.36 3.22
N TYR A 136 -10.80 -6.98 4.29
CA TYR A 136 -9.58 -7.78 4.30
C TYR A 136 -9.86 -9.20 4.79
N ASP A 137 -9.04 -10.16 4.37
CA ASP A 137 -9.15 -11.55 4.81
C ASP A 137 -8.69 -11.70 6.26
N LEU A 138 -7.72 -10.89 6.69
CA LEU A 138 -7.24 -10.85 8.06
C LEU A 138 -6.83 -9.43 8.48
N SER A 139 -7.27 -9.01 9.66
CA SER A 139 -6.90 -7.73 10.28
C SER A 139 -6.18 -8.00 11.60
N ILE A 140 -4.94 -7.50 11.76
CA ILE A 140 -4.05 -7.86 12.86
C ILE A 140 -3.61 -6.64 13.63
N ASP A 141 -3.80 -6.68 14.96
CA ASP A 141 -3.19 -5.73 15.87
C ASP A 141 -1.75 -6.13 16.19
N THR A 142 -0.80 -5.47 15.55
CA THR A 142 0.64 -5.75 15.74
C THR A 142 1.17 -5.25 17.08
N SER A 143 0.44 -4.41 17.81
CA SER A 143 0.82 -4.01 19.17
C SER A 143 0.56 -5.09 20.19
N LEU A 144 -0.41 -5.98 19.92
CA LEU A 144 -0.74 -7.11 20.80
C LEU A 144 0.30 -8.23 20.71
N PHE A 145 0.73 -8.55 19.49
CA PHE A 145 1.62 -9.68 19.23
C PHE A 145 3.10 -9.30 19.15
N GLY A 146 3.41 -8.02 18.99
CA GLY A 146 4.73 -7.56 18.58
C GLY A 146 5.04 -7.96 17.14
N ILE A 147 6.23 -7.61 16.65
CA ILE A 147 6.63 -7.93 15.27
C ILE A 147 6.84 -9.44 15.10
N ASP A 148 7.64 -10.04 15.98
CA ASP A 148 7.98 -11.47 15.87
C ASP A 148 6.75 -12.37 16.04
N GLY A 149 5.86 -12.05 16.98
CA GLY A 149 4.60 -12.77 17.16
C GLY A 149 3.67 -12.64 15.95
N THR A 150 3.64 -11.45 15.32
CA THR A 150 2.87 -11.24 14.09
C THR A 150 3.46 -12.05 12.92
N VAL A 151 4.78 -12.10 12.79
CA VAL A 151 5.45 -12.91 11.76
C VAL A 151 5.13 -14.40 11.96
N ASN A 152 5.23 -14.93 13.18
CA ASN A 152 4.92 -16.32 13.46
C ASN A 152 3.45 -16.66 13.13
N LEU A 153 2.51 -15.79 13.51
CA LEU A 153 1.10 -15.95 13.18
C LEU A 153 0.88 -15.99 11.65
N LEU A 154 1.48 -15.07 10.93
CA LEU A 154 1.33 -15.00 9.48
C LEU A 154 1.96 -16.18 8.76
N THR A 155 3.10 -16.67 9.22
CA THR A 155 3.73 -17.87 8.65
C THR A 155 2.73 -19.04 8.70
N GLN A 156 2.09 -19.28 9.85
CA GLN A 156 1.10 -20.34 9.97
C GLN A 156 -0.12 -20.12 9.06
N VAL A 157 -0.62 -18.87 8.99
CA VAL A 157 -1.76 -18.54 8.10
C VAL A 157 -1.42 -18.80 6.64
N ILE A 158 -0.22 -18.44 6.21
CA ILE A 158 0.23 -18.63 4.82
C ILE A 158 0.40 -20.14 4.52
N GLU A 159 1.04 -20.88 5.40
CA GLU A 159 1.19 -22.34 5.27
C GLU A 159 -0.17 -23.05 5.17
N ASP A 160 -1.13 -22.69 6.02
CA ASP A 160 -2.48 -23.25 5.97
C ASP A 160 -3.24 -22.85 4.70
N PHE A 161 -2.99 -21.66 4.17
CA PHE A 161 -3.58 -21.18 2.93
C PHE A 161 -3.01 -21.92 1.69
N GLU A 162 -1.71 -22.14 1.65
CA GLU A 162 -1.03 -22.85 0.56
C GLU A 162 -1.38 -24.34 0.50
N ASN A 163 -1.76 -24.93 1.64
CA ASN A 163 -2.13 -26.34 1.76
C ASN A 163 -3.63 -26.64 1.50
N ARG A 164 -4.41 -25.66 1.07
CA ARG A 164 -5.84 -25.84 0.70
C ARG A 164 -5.97 -26.35 -0.72
#